data_664367752f2c79e1783cf199e890e4ac
#
_entry.id   664367752f2c79e1783cf199e890e4ac
#
_cell.length_a   1.000
_cell.length_b   1.000
_cell.length_c   1.000
_cell.angle_alpha   90.00
_cell.angle_beta   90.00
_cell.angle_gamma   90.00
#
_symmetry.space_group_name_H-M   'P 1'
#
loop_
_entity.id
_entity.type
_entity.pdbx_description
1 polymer ?
#
loop_
_entity_poly.entity_id
_entity_poly.type
_entity_poly.pdbx_seq_one_letter_code
_entity_poly.pdbx_strand_id
1 'polypeptide(L)'
;MSQEKTSVPGMENSYYANKKNNMYSRTTTPDMGSRGTMVPGMEEVAPNVGRHESSAKGGAPVVGFLYSISRQGIGEYWPLHIGSNKIGRSGNCDICLKEGTVSDIHAELNIKQMKTTHKILASIKDIGSKNGIFVNEEELDYSAHECFNNDLITIGLNYRL
;
A
#
# COMPACT_ATOMS: atom_id res chain seq x y z
N MET A 1 -10.63 66.94 23.81
CA MET A 1 -9.22 66.49 23.87
C MET A 1 -9.01 65.53 22.71
N SER A 2 -8.50 66.05 21.61
CA SER A 2 -8.26 65.29 20.35
C SER A 2 -6.88 64.66 20.47
N GLN A 3 -6.78 63.33 20.25
CA GLN A 3 -5.50 62.65 20.12
C GLN A 3 -5.10 62.64 18.66
N GLU A 4 -4.02 63.34 18.35
CA GLU A 4 -3.37 63.32 17.03
C GLU A 4 -2.72 61.98 16.79
N LYS A 5 -3.08 61.35 15.66
CA LYS A 5 -2.36 60.18 15.12
C LYS A 5 -1.14 60.66 14.37
N THR A 6 0.02 60.42 14.93
CA THR A 6 1.32 60.62 14.25
C THR A 6 1.45 59.57 13.13
N SER A 7 1.39 59.96 11.87
CA SER A 7 1.70 59.12 10.73
C SER A 7 3.19 59.19 10.43
N VAL A 8 3.86 58.04 10.40
CA VAL A 8 5.24 57.90 9.96
C VAL A 8 5.25 57.76 8.43
N PRO A 9 5.89 58.65 7.67
CA PRO A 9 5.99 58.47 6.23
C PRO A 9 6.99 57.34 5.92
N GLY A 10 6.55 56.35 5.11
CA GLY A 10 7.47 55.35 4.56
C GLY A 10 7.13 53.89 4.75
N MET A 11 5.98 53.55 5.39
CA MET A 11 5.48 52.17 5.39
C MET A 11 4.16 52.09 4.63
N GLU A 12 4.26 52.03 3.32
CA GLU A 12 3.13 51.63 2.49
C GLU A 12 2.97 50.09 2.56
N ASN A 13 1.76 49.69 2.89
CA ASN A 13 1.27 48.33 2.93
C ASN A 13 1.55 47.57 1.63
N SER A 14 2.60 46.76 1.57
CA SER A 14 2.89 45.87 0.44
C SER A 14 2.27 44.48 0.56
N TYR A 15 1.28 44.30 1.44
CA TYR A 15 0.66 42.98 1.67
C TYR A 15 -0.52 42.62 0.75
N TYR A 16 -1.00 43.51 -0.12
CA TYR A 16 -2.17 43.22 -0.96
C TYR A 16 -1.99 43.31 -2.47
N ALA A 17 -0.78 43.36 -2.97
CA ALA A 17 -0.54 43.43 -4.40
C ALA A 17 0.39 42.32 -4.89
N ASN A 18 -0.02 41.05 -4.76
CA ASN A 18 0.58 39.98 -5.59
C ASN A 18 -0.32 38.76 -5.73
N LYS A 19 -1.53 39.00 -6.26
CA LYS A 19 -2.41 37.91 -6.68
C LYS A 19 -2.66 38.06 -8.18
N LYS A 20 -1.61 37.93 -8.99
CA LYS A 20 -1.65 37.64 -10.44
C LYS A 20 -0.19 37.64 -10.94
N ASN A 21 0.21 36.48 -11.45
CA ASN A 21 1.39 36.14 -12.22
C ASN A 21 2.35 35.21 -11.50
N ASN A 22 1.87 34.01 -11.20
CA ASN A 22 2.77 32.88 -11.01
C ASN A 22 2.85 32.10 -12.34
N MET A 23 3.48 32.73 -13.33
CA MET A 23 4.03 32.03 -14.49
C MET A 23 5.34 31.39 -14.01
N TYR A 24 5.25 30.16 -13.46
CA TYR A 24 6.43 29.34 -13.33
C TYR A 24 6.90 28.99 -14.73
N SER A 25 7.89 29.73 -15.20
CA SER A 25 8.76 29.33 -16.28
C SER A 25 9.28 27.93 -15.97
N ARG A 26 8.86 26.93 -16.73
CA ARG A 26 9.51 25.63 -16.75
C ARG A 26 10.92 25.85 -17.20
N THR A 27 11.85 25.87 -16.26
CA THR A 27 13.26 25.59 -16.57
C THR A 27 13.30 24.14 -17.00
N THR A 28 13.41 23.94 -18.30
CA THR A 28 13.82 22.67 -18.88
C THR A 28 15.24 22.42 -18.41
N THR A 29 15.38 21.57 -17.39
CA THR A 29 16.67 20.95 -17.10
C THR A 29 17.07 20.14 -18.33
N PRO A 30 18.29 20.28 -18.83
CA PRO A 30 18.77 19.41 -19.90
C PRO A 30 18.69 17.98 -19.41
N ASP A 31 18.08 17.13 -20.21
CA ASP A 31 18.10 15.68 -20.06
C ASP A 31 19.57 15.21 -20.03
N MET A 32 20.11 15.06 -18.83
CA MET A 32 21.33 14.33 -18.62
C MET A 32 20.98 12.86 -18.70
N GLY A 33 20.98 12.35 -19.94
CA GLY A 33 20.84 10.94 -20.22
C GLY A 33 21.68 10.14 -19.24
N SER A 34 21.02 9.29 -18.49
CA SER A 34 21.64 8.30 -17.60
C SER A 34 22.59 7.45 -18.44
N ARG A 35 23.87 7.80 -18.42
CA ARG A 35 24.94 6.95 -18.95
C ARG A 35 25.18 5.84 -17.91
N GLY A 36 24.30 4.85 -17.92
CA GLY A 36 24.62 3.57 -17.30
C GLY A 36 25.86 3.00 -18.01
N THR A 37 26.82 2.54 -17.23
CA THR A 37 28.00 1.85 -17.73
C THR A 37 27.53 0.56 -18.39
N MET A 38 27.52 0.51 -19.74
CA MET A 38 27.22 -0.71 -20.48
C MET A 38 28.39 -1.67 -20.34
N VAL A 39 28.13 -2.82 -19.74
CA VAL A 39 29.06 -3.96 -19.78
C VAL A 39 28.74 -4.73 -21.08
N PRO A 40 29.68 -4.86 -22.04
CA PRO A 40 29.42 -5.61 -23.27
C PRO A 40 29.21 -7.07 -22.95
N GLY A 41 28.05 -7.63 -23.36
CA GLY A 41 27.73 -9.05 -23.25
C GLY A 41 26.65 -9.45 -22.29
N MET A 42 25.98 -8.53 -21.57
CA MET A 42 24.73 -8.80 -20.88
C MET A 42 23.57 -8.27 -21.73
N GLU A 43 22.90 -9.16 -22.43
CA GLU A 43 21.54 -8.86 -22.86
C GLU A 43 20.73 -8.57 -21.59
N GLU A 44 20.16 -7.35 -21.49
CA GLU A 44 19.21 -7.00 -20.44
C GLU A 44 17.96 -7.86 -20.58
N VAL A 45 17.99 -9.04 -19.97
CA VAL A 45 16.76 -9.66 -19.53
C VAL A 45 16.32 -8.81 -18.33
N ALA A 46 15.54 -7.78 -18.60
CA ALA A 46 14.88 -7.04 -17.54
C ALA A 46 14.16 -8.07 -16.66
N PRO A 47 14.54 -8.21 -15.37
CA PRO A 47 13.76 -9.04 -14.49
C PRO A 47 12.37 -8.41 -14.48
N ASN A 48 11.40 -9.13 -15.03
CA ASN A 48 10.00 -8.82 -14.87
C ASN A 48 9.67 -9.06 -13.40
N VAL A 49 10.19 -8.18 -12.56
CA VAL A 49 9.76 -8.07 -11.17
C VAL A 49 8.32 -7.64 -11.29
N GLY A 50 7.42 -8.60 -11.15
CA GLY A 50 5.99 -8.38 -11.16
C GLY A 50 5.67 -7.32 -10.13
N ARG A 51 5.69 -6.07 -10.58
CA ARG A 51 5.14 -4.95 -9.85
C ARG A 51 3.64 -5.20 -9.87
N HIS A 52 3.16 -5.91 -8.86
CA HIS A 52 1.74 -5.92 -8.58
C HIS A 52 1.37 -4.46 -8.32
N GLU A 53 0.71 -3.86 -9.28
CA GLU A 53 -0.06 -2.65 -9.05
C GLU A 53 -1.18 -3.04 -8.06
N SER A 54 -0.80 -3.17 -6.79
CA SER A 54 -1.77 -3.15 -5.71
C SER A 54 -2.50 -1.83 -5.86
N SER A 55 -3.81 -1.86 -5.88
CA SER A 55 -4.65 -0.66 -5.82
C SER A 55 -4.22 0.12 -4.58
N ALA A 56 -3.28 1.04 -4.81
CA ALA A 56 -2.53 1.67 -3.77
C ALA A 56 -3.49 2.50 -2.93
N LYS A 57 -3.66 2.13 -1.67
CA LYS A 57 -4.02 3.08 -0.61
C LYS A 57 -2.84 4.04 -0.48
N GLY A 58 -2.64 4.87 -1.53
CA GLY A 58 -1.48 5.73 -1.69
C GLY A 58 -1.26 6.55 -0.43
N GLY A 59 -0.13 6.31 0.25
CA GLY A 59 0.27 7.04 1.43
C GLY A 59 -0.16 6.46 2.79
N ALA A 60 -0.96 5.37 2.84
CA ALA A 60 -1.27 4.73 4.12
C ALA A 60 -0.03 4.02 4.71
N PRO A 61 0.26 4.15 6.02
CA PRO A 61 1.39 3.48 6.63
C PRO A 61 1.29 1.96 6.48
N VAL A 62 2.41 1.31 6.14
CA VAL A 62 2.53 -0.14 6.13
C VAL A 62 2.78 -0.63 7.54
N VAL A 63 2.00 -1.60 8.01
CA VAL A 63 2.07 -2.14 9.38
C VAL A 63 2.49 -3.60 9.42
N GLY A 64 2.62 -4.24 8.27
CA GLY A 64 3.05 -5.63 8.13
C GLY A 64 3.11 -6.06 6.68
N PHE A 65 3.43 -7.34 6.47
CA PHE A 65 3.49 -7.94 5.15
C PHE A 65 2.91 -9.35 5.18
N LEU A 66 2.26 -9.74 4.08
CA LEU A 66 2.03 -11.14 3.76
C LEU A 66 3.07 -11.59 2.74
N TYR A 67 3.53 -12.83 2.87
CA TYR A 67 4.48 -13.46 1.95
C TYR A 67 3.88 -14.74 1.39
N SER A 68 4.05 -14.97 0.09
CA SER A 68 3.74 -16.26 -0.49
C SER A 68 4.90 -17.22 -0.26
N ILE A 69 4.61 -18.37 0.38
CA ILE A 69 5.58 -19.45 0.59
C ILE A 69 5.28 -20.68 -0.28
N SER A 70 4.16 -20.70 -0.98
CA SER A 70 3.73 -21.83 -1.81
C SER A 70 4.30 -21.81 -3.22
N ARG A 71 4.86 -20.68 -3.66
CA ARG A 71 5.40 -20.55 -5.00
C ARG A 71 6.91 -20.74 -5.04
N GLN A 72 7.38 -21.49 -6.04
CA GLN A 72 8.81 -21.66 -6.29
C GLN A 72 9.38 -20.37 -6.91
N GLY A 73 10.57 -19.99 -6.47
CA GLY A 73 11.27 -18.81 -6.96
C GLY A 73 11.26 -17.65 -5.98
N ILE A 74 11.30 -16.43 -6.49
CA ILE A 74 11.23 -15.21 -5.68
C ILE A 74 9.81 -15.10 -5.14
N GLY A 75 9.65 -15.11 -3.81
CA GLY A 75 8.35 -15.03 -3.15
C GLY A 75 7.62 -13.72 -3.45
N GLU A 76 6.32 -13.82 -3.63
CA GLU A 76 5.45 -12.66 -3.72
C GLU A 76 5.19 -12.10 -2.31
N TYR A 77 5.02 -10.79 -2.18
CA TYR A 77 4.65 -10.17 -0.91
C TYR A 77 3.66 -9.03 -1.13
N TRP A 78 2.84 -8.79 -0.12
CA TRP A 78 1.86 -7.70 -0.12
C TRP A 78 1.99 -6.89 1.17
N PRO A 79 2.09 -5.55 1.06
CA PRO A 79 2.05 -4.67 2.22
C PRO A 79 0.66 -4.66 2.85
N LEU A 80 0.62 -4.66 4.17
CA LEU A 80 -0.61 -4.60 4.94
C LEU A 80 -0.80 -3.21 5.55
N HIS A 81 -2.02 -2.72 5.51
CA HIS A 81 -2.41 -1.41 6.01
C HIS A 81 -3.47 -1.53 7.11
N ILE A 82 -3.56 -0.52 7.97
CA ILE A 82 -4.65 -0.44 8.95
C ILE A 82 -6.00 -0.36 8.23
N GLY A 83 -6.98 -1.08 8.74
CA GLY A 83 -8.31 -1.24 8.17
C GLY A 83 -8.48 -2.57 7.43
N SER A 84 -9.40 -2.62 6.49
CA SER A 84 -9.71 -3.79 5.69
C SER A 84 -8.70 -3.95 4.56
N ASN A 85 -8.11 -5.15 4.45
CA ASN A 85 -7.27 -5.59 3.35
C ASN A 85 -7.98 -6.80 2.71
N LYS A 86 -8.51 -6.61 1.51
CA LYS A 86 -9.25 -7.66 0.79
C LYS A 86 -8.28 -8.61 0.11
N ILE A 87 -8.54 -9.91 0.25
CA ILE A 87 -7.76 -10.99 -0.34
C ILE A 87 -8.64 -11.71 -1.37
N GLY A 88 -8.11 -11.94 -2.57
CA GLY A 88 -8.86 -12.66 -3.59
C GLY A 88 -8.16 -12.66 -4.94
N ARG A 89 -8.80 -13.31 -5.92
CA ARG A 89 -8.29 -13.42 -7.29
C ARG A 89 -8.48 -12.15 -8.12
N SER A 90 -9.49 -11.35 -7.77
CA SER A 90 -9.79 -10.11 -8.48
C SER A 90 -8.65 -9.10 -8.35
N GLY A 91 -8.33 -8.39 -9.45
CA GLY A 91 -7.38 -7.29 -9.44
C GLY A 91 -7.80 -6.09 -8.58
N ASN A 92 -9.06 -6.06 -8.11
CA ASN A 92 -9.58 -5.04 -7.20
C ASN A 92 -9.30 -5.37 -5.72
N CYS A 93 -8.72 -6.54 -5.42
CA CYS A 93 -8.29 -6.88 -4.08
C CYS A 93 -6.95 -6.23 -3.73
N ASP A 94 -6.78 -5.83 -2.48
CA ASP A 94 -5.51 -5.30 -1.97
C ASP A 94 -4.40 -6.38 -2.05
N ILE A 95 -4.78 -7.64 -1.82
CA ILE A 95 -3.94 -8.81 -1.93
C ILE A 95 -4.50 -9.69 -3.06
N CYS A 96 -3.94 -9.53 -4.25
CA CYS A 96 -4.39 -10.24 -5.44
C CYS A 96 -3.62 -11.55 -5.62
N LEU A 97 -4.32 -12.67 -5.43
CA LEU A 97 -3.79 -14.03 -5.56
C LEU A 97 -4.29 -14.65 -6.87
N LYS A 98 -3.47 -14.62 -7.92
CA LYS A 98 -3.83 -15.10 -9.26
C LYS A 98 -3.80 -16.63 -9.34
N GLU A 99 -4.75 -17.29 -8.67
CA GLU A 99 -4.90 -18.74 -8.69
C GLU A 99 -6.36 -19.17 -8.84
N GLY A 100 -6.59 -20.24 -9.60
CA GLY A 100 -7.95 -20.71 -9.94
C GLY A 100 -8.79 -21.21 -8.78
N THR A 101 -8.18 -21.65 -7.69
CA THR A 101 -8.86 -22.14 -6.48
C THR A 101 -9.25 -21.03 -5.51
N VAL A 102 -8.76 -19.80 -5.76
CA VAL A 102 -9.08 -18.61 -4.99
C VAL A 102 -10.30 -17.92 -5.58
N SER A 103 -11.28 -17.58 -4.75
CA SER A 103 -12.47 -16.82 -5.16
C SER A 103 -12.12 -15.36 -5.52
N ASP A 104 -12.96 -14.68 -6.29
CA ASP A 104 -12.71 -13.30 -6.71
C ASP A 104 -12.56 -12.35 -5.51
N ILE A 105 -13.40 -12.49 -4.51
CA ILE A 105 -13.20 -11.98 -3.15
C ILE A 105 -13.28 -13.22 -2.27
N HIS A 106 -12.20 -13.53 -1.56
CA HIS A 106 -12.06 -14.77 -0.81
C HIS A 106 -12.09 -14.52 0.69
N ALA A 107 -11.30 -13.57 1.13
CA ALA A 107 -11.09 -13.23 2.53
C ALA A 107 -11.01 -11.73 2.76
N GLU A 108 -11.20 -11.34 4.02
CA GLU A 108 -10.92 -10.00 4.52
C GLU A 108 -10.00 -10.08 5.73
N LEU A 109 -8.82 -9.46 5.60
CA LEU A 109 -7.88 -9.30 6.69
C LEU A 109 -8.02 -7.89 7.28
N ASN A 110 -8.59 -7.79 8.47
CA ASN A 110 -8.79 -6.55 9.18
C ASN A 110 -7.64 -6.28 10.15
N ILE A 111 -7.03 -5.11 10.04
CA ILE A 111 -5.94 -4.69 10.92
C ILE A 111 -6.34 -3.45 11.69
N LYS A 112 -6.19 -3.50 13.00
CA LYS A 112 -6.57 -2.42 13.91
C LYS A 112 -5.42 -2.08 14.86
N GLN A 113 -5.16 -0.79 15.02
CA GLN A 113 -4.29 -0.31 16.09
C GLN A 113 -5.12 0.11 17.28
N MET A 114 -4.81 -0.44 18.46
CA MET A 114 -5.44 -0.08 19.72
C MET A 114 -5.00 1.34 20.13
N LYS A 115 -5.97 2.18 20.48
CA LYS A 115 -5.68 3.60 20.81
C LYS A 115 -4.84 3.76 22.08
N THR A 116 -5.05 2.90 23.07
CA THR A 116 -4.40 3.03 24.40
C THR A 116 -3.02 2.37 24.42
N THR A 117 -2.93 1.16 23.86
CA THR A 117 -1.70 0.34 23.93
C THR A 117 -0.84 0.44 22.68
N HIS A 118 -1.37 1.05 21.63
CA HIS A 118 -0.77 1.08 20.28
C HIS A 118 -0.50 -0.32 19.67
N LYS A 119 -0.99 -1.39 20.31
CA LYS A 119 -0.86 -2.77 19.81
C LYS A 119 -1.60 -2.90 18.49
N ILE A 120 -0.95 -3.55 17.53
CA ILE A 120 -1.57 -3.95 16.26
C ILE A 120 -2.25 -5.29 16.48
N LEU A 121 -3.52 -5.38 16.10
CA LEU A 121 -4.32 -6.59 16.06
C LEU A 121 -4.67 -6.88 14.62
N ALA A 122 -4.56 -8.13 14.22
CA ALA A 122 -4.98 -8.60 12.90
C ALA A 122 -6.04 -9.70 13.07
N SER A 123 -7.04 -9.70 12.22
CA SER A 123 -8.04 -10.78 12.18
C SER A 123 -8.44 -11.06 10.74
N ILE A 124 -8.53 -12.33 10.38
CA ILE A 124 -8.97 -12.79 9.08
C ILE A 124 -10.37 -13.37 9.17
N LYS A 125 -11.16 -13.16 8.11
CA LYS A 125 -12.51 -13.71 7.98
C LYS A 125 -12.74 -14.23 6.57
N ASP A 126 -13.35 -15.40 6.45
CA ASP A 126 -13.88 -15.90 5.18
C ASP A 126 -15.13 -15.11 4.77
N ILE A 127 -15.19 -14.67 3.51
CA ILE A 127 -16.32 -13.88 2.98
C ILE A 127 -17.21 -14.73 2.04
N GLY A 128 -17.34 -16.02 2.35
CA GLY A 128 -18.10 -16.97 1.54
C GLY A 128 -17.28 -17.51 0.38
N SER A 129 -16.04 -17.88 0.65
CA SER A 129 -15.16 -18.49 -0.33
C SER A 129 -15.64 -19.88 -0.74
N LYS A 130 -15.18 -20.36 -1.91
CA LYS A 130 -15.54 -21.69 -2.42
C LYS A 130 -14.76 -22.81 -1.73
N ASN A 131 -13.49 -22.57 -1.41
CA ASN A 131 -12.57 -23.59 -0.96
C ASN A 131 -12.05 -23.36 0.47
N GLY A 132 -12.61 -22.39 1.19
CA GLY A 132 -12.27 -22.12 2.58
C GLY A 132 -10.91 -21.49 2.81
N ILE A 133 -10.64 -21.20 4.07
CA ILE A 133 -9.40 -20.64 4.60
C ILE A 133 -8.94 -21.50 5.76
N PHE A 134 -7.64 -21.74 5.85
CA PHE A 134 -7.04 -22.41 6.99
C PHE A 134 -6.00 -21.49 7.62
N VAL A 135 -5.97 -21.45 8.95
CA VAL A 135 -4.90 -20.80 9.72
C VAL A 135 -4.23 -21.86 10.58
N ASN A 136 -2.93 -22.06 10.38
CA ASN A 136 -2.16 -23.11 11.05
C ASN A 136 -2.80 -24.50 10.93
N GLU A 137 -3.32 -24.82 9.72
CA GLU A 137 -4.01 -26.08 9.38
C GLU A 137 -5.42 -26.24 9.97
N GLU A 138 -5.92 -25.27 10.74
CA GLU A 138 -7.30 -25.25 11.25
C GLU A 138 -8.21 -24.48 10.28
N GLU A 139 -9.30 -25.13 9.85
CA GLU A 139 -10.27 -24.52 8.95
C GLU A 139 -11.06 -23.43 9.69
N LEU A 140 -11.19 -22.26 9.05
CA LEU A 140 -11.98 -21.16 9.60
C LEU A 140 -13.46 -21.41 9.40
N ASP A 141 -14.24 -21.13 10.42
CA ASP A 141 -15.68 -20.97 10.34
C ASP A 141 -16.03 -19.56 9.81
N TYR A 142 -17.31 -19.17 9.93
CA TYR A 142 -17.79 -17.85 9.51
C TYR A 142 -17.39 -16.71 10.46
N SER A 143 -16.72 -17.00 11.58
CA SER A 143 -16.27 -15.99 12.52
C SER A 143 -14.92 -15.39 12.10
N ALA A 144 -14.57 -14.25 12.69
CA ALA A 144 -13.25 -13.66 12.49
C ALA A 144 -12.24 -14.37 13.42
N HIS A 145 -11.13 -14.81 12.85
CA HIS A 145 -10.02 -15.45 13.56
C HIS A 145 -8.89 -14.43 13.80
N GLU A 146 -8.40 -14.32 15.03
CA GLU A 146 -7.25 -13.46 15.34
C GLU A 146 -5.97 -14.08 14.78
N CYS A 147 -5.20 -13.27 14.04
CA CYS A 147 -3.94 -13.70 13.43
C CYS A 147 -2.76 -13.12 14.19
N PHE A 148 -1.72 -13.92 14.33
CA PHE A 148 -0.47 -13.56 14.96
C PHE A 148 0.69 -13.56 13.96
N ASN A 149 1.82 -13.02 14.41
CA ASN A 149 3.01 -12.99 13.56
C ASN A 149 3.52 -14.42 13.34
N ASN A 150 3.81 -14.76 12.09
CA ASN A 150 4.22 -16.09 11.60
C ASN A 150 3.10 -17.16 11.55
N ASP A 151 1.83 -16.76 11.64
CA ASP A 151 0.77 -17.70 11.31
C ASP A 151 0.83 -18.07 9.83
N LEU A 152 0.57 -19.33 9.54
CA LEU A 152 0.46 -19.86 8.19
C LEU A 152 -0.99 -19.80 7.74
N ILE A 153 -1.27 -18.97 6.74
CA ILE A 153 -2.61 -18.79 6.18
C ILE A 153 -2.67 -19.52 4.84
N THR A 154 -3.56 -20.51 4.71
CA THR A 154 -3.83 -21.17 3.44
C THR A 154 -5.14 -20.66 2.86
N ILE A 155 -5.08 -20.12 1.65
CA ILE A 155 -6.22 -19.58 0.90
C ILE A 155 -6.54 -20.52 -0.28
N GLY A 156 -7.78 -20.95 -0.35
CA GLY A 156 -8.17 -21.95 -1.34
C GLY A 156 -7.51 -23.30 -1.06
N LEU A 157 -7.08 -24.01 -2.11
CA LEU A 157 -6.52 -25.37 -1.93
C LEU A 157 -5.03 -25.37 -1.60
N ASN A 158 -4.26 -24.41 -2.16
CA ASN A 158 -2.80 -24.55 -2.16
C ASN A 158 -2.04 -23.25 -1.94
N TYR A 159 -2.70 -22.11 -1.82
CA TYR A 159 -1.99 -20.85 -1.70
C TYR A 159 -1.65 -20.56 -0.25
N ARG A 160 -0.37 -20.66 0.09
CA ARG A 160 0.14 -20.47 1.46
C ARG A 160 0.85 -19.12 1.59
N LEU A 161 0.45 -18.39 2.61
CA LEU A 161 0.93 -17.05 2.96
C LEU A 161 1.53 -17.05 4.36
#